data_a50d372a6b2a5603130cef80a38c392c
#
_entry.id   a50d372a6b2a5603130cef80a38c392c
#
_cell.length_a   1.000
_cell.length_b   1.000
_cell.length_c   1.000
_cell.angle_alpha   90.00
_cell.angle_beta   90.00
_cell.angle_gamma   90.00
#
_symmetry.space_group_name_H-M   'P 1'
#
loop_
_entity.id
_entity.type
_entity.pdbx_description
1 polymer ?
#
loop_
_entity_poly.entity_id
_entity_poly.type
_entity_poly.pdbx_seq_one_letter_code
_entity_poly.pdbx_strand_id
1 'polypeptide(L)'
;MIFRDDDDHRIFLAWLADAARQFKVAIHAYVLMPNHLHLLASPADKDGLSRMMQWVGRHYVPYFNRKYERVGTLYQGRFKATVIDSERYLMTCCRYIELNPVRAALVVDPADFPWSSYAHHAGTHSNPLISDHGLYWALGNTPFEREIAYRELVRQGLSAEEVTTLTDSTLKGWALGSSQFRTTLEKTVQRRVGPARRGRPPRPDPTEEREPE
;
A
#
# COMPACT_ATOMS: atom_id res chain seq x y z
N MET A 1 -15.26 -9.46 8.80
CA MET A 1 -14.10 -9.43 9.70
C MET A 1 -13.13 -10.50 9.23
N ILE A 2 -11.87 -10.12 9.05
CA ILE A 2 -10.76 -11.02 8.72
C ILE A 2 -9.77 -11.15 9.88
N PHE A 3 -9.88 -10.30 10.88
CA PHE A 3 -9.25 -10.42 12.20
C PHE A 3 -10.34 -10.25 13.26
N ARG A 4 -10.42 -11.14 14.26
CA ARG A 4 -11.42 -11.10 15.33
C ARG A 4 -10.81 -10.94 16.72
N ASP A 5 -9.56 -11.36 16.88
CA ASP A 5 -8.79 -11.23 18.12
C ASP A 5 -7.31 -10.96 17.82
N ASP A 6 -6.54 -10.77 18.87
CA ASP A 6 -5.11 -10.46 18.79
C ASP A 6 -4.28 -11.61 18.21
N ASP A 7 -4.69 -12.85 18.43
CA ASP A 7 -3.97 -14.00 17.89
C ASP A 7 -4.08 -14.07 16.38
N ASP A 8 -5.20 -13.66 15.78
CA ASP A 8 -5.37 -13.57 14.35
C ASP A 8 -4.36 -12.59 13.74
N HIS A 9 -4.17 -11.44 14.38
CA HIS A 9 -3.21 -10.43 13.94
C HIS A 9 -1.76 -10.94 14.09
N ARG A 10 -1.41 -11.54 15.25
CA ARG A 10 -0.06 -12.07 15.49
C ARG A 10 0.32 -13.16 14.50
N ILE A 11 -0.59 -14.10 14.26
CA ILE A 11 -0.36 -15.21 13.32
C ILE A 11 -0.26 -14.69 11.89
N PHE A 12 -1.12 -13.74 11.50
CA PHE A 12 -1.03 -13.12 10.19
C PHE A 12 0.32 -12.41 9.97
N LEU A 13 0.79 -11.62 10.95
CA LEU A 13 2.08 -10.92 10.88
C LEU A 13 3.25 -11.90 10.82
N ALA A 14 3.21 -12.99 11.58
CA ALA A 14 4.24 -14.02 11.52
C ALA A 14 4.35 -14.63 10.10
N TRP A 15 3.23 -15.03 9.52
CA TRP A 15 3.23 -15.55 8.14
C TRP A 15 3.57 -14.48 7.10
N LEU A 16 3.16 -13.24 7.31
CA LEU A 16 3.55 -12.15 6.42
C LEU A 16 5.06 -11.93 6.44
N ALA A 17 5.71 -12.02 7.61
CA ALA A 17 7.16 -11.89 7.76
C ALA A 17 7.91 -13.05 7.07
N ASP A 18 7.42 -14.28 7.23
CA ASP A 18 8.00 -15.45 6.56
C ASP A 18 7.87 -15.32 5.04
N ALA A 19 6.69 -14.97 4.54
CA ALA A 19 6.44 -14.79 3.13
C ALA A 19 7.25 -13.63 2.54
N ALA A 20 7.35 -12.50 3.24
CA ALA A 20 8.14 -11.35 2.81
C ALA A 20 9.62 -11.73 2.60
N ARG A 21 10.20 -12.48 3.54
CA ARG A 21 11.57 -13.01 3.42
C ARG A 21 11.70 -14.00 2.26
N GLN A 22 10.79 -14.97 2.17
CA GLN A 22 10.82 -16.04 1.17
C GLN A 22 10.72 -15.49 -0.26
N PHE A 23 9.85 -14.49 -0.48
CA PHE A 23 9.59 -13.92 -1.80
C PHE A 23 10.31 -12.60 -2.05
N LYS A 24 11.24 -12.21 -1.16
CA LYS A 24 12.07 -11.01 -1.26
C LYS A 24 11.22 -9.75 -1.50
N VAL A 25 10.23 -9.53 -0.66
CA VAL A 25 9.38 -8.35 -0.66
C VAL A 25 9.73 -7.50 0.55
N ALA A 26 10.24 -6.29 0.33
CA ALA A 26 10.43 -5.31 1.40
C ALA A 26 9.08 -4.69 1.77
N ILE A 27 8.69 -4.75 3.04
CA ILE A 27 7.47 -4.11 3.56
C ILE A 27 7.87 -2.79 4.23
N HIS A 28 7.31 -1.68 3.74
CA HIS A 28 7.62 -0.34 4.22
C HIS A 28 6.60 0.19 5.22
N ALA A 29 5.33 -0.15 5.05
CA ALA A 29 4.28 0.18 6.01
C ALA A 29 3.15 -0.84 5.93
N TYR A 30 2.41 -1.00 7.02
CA TYR A 30 1.19 -1.82 7.05
C TYR A 30 0.19 -1.34 8.09
N VAL A 31 -1.05 -1.75 7.91
CA VAL A 31 -2.11 -1.74 8.92
C VAL A 31 -3.05 -2.93 8.72
N LEU A 32 -3.37 -3.61 9.80
CA LEU A 32 -4.31 -4.73 9.82
C LEU A 32 -5.63 -4.27 10.46
N MET A 33 -6.55 -3.79 9.62
CA MET A 33 -7.89 -3.39 10.05
C MET A 33 -8.78 -4.62 10.25
N PRO A 34 -9.82 -4.57 11.08
CA PRO A 34 -10.66 -5.74 11.37
C PRO A 34 -11.21 -6.48 10.15
N ASN A 35 -11.45 -5.80 9.03
CA ASN A 35 -12.08 -6.36 7.83
C ASN A 35 -11.24 -6.24 6.54
N HIS A 36 -10.08 -5.60 6.60
CA HIS A 36 -9.15 -5.44 5.48
C HIS A 36 -7.74 -5.13 5.98
N LEU A 37 -6.79 -5.05 5.06
CA LEU A 37 -5.42 -4.63 5.38
C LEU A 37 -4.87 -3.74 4.28
N HIS A 38 -3.90 -2.92 4.62
CA HIS A 38 -3.08 -2.19 3.67
C HIS A 38 -1.62 -2.53 3.86
N LEU A 39 -0.89 -2.62 2.75
CA LEU A 39 0.56 -2.81 2.72
C LEU A 39 1.18 -1.81 1.74
N LEU A 40 2.31 -1.24 2.13
CA LEU A 40 3.24 -0.56 1.24
C LEU A 40 4.47 -1.42 1.12
N ALA A 41 4.78 -1.87 -0.10
CA ALA A 41 5.82 -2.87 -0.30
C ALA A 41 6.55 -2.72 -1.62
N SER A 42 7.84 -3.11 -1.64
CA SER A 42 8.68 -3.18 -2.84
C SER A 42 9.14 -4.62 -3.07
N PRO A 43 8.59 -5.33 -4.08
CA PRO A 43 9.07 -6.66 -4.44
C PRO A 43 10.39 -6.57 -5.22
N ALA A 44 11.28 -7.54 -5.02
CA ALA A 44 12.55 -7.65 -5.76
C ALA A 44 12.33 -8.12 -7.22
N ASP A 45 11.21 -8.79 -7.50
CA ASP A 45 10.83 -9.22 -8.85
C ASP A 45 9.32 -8.99 -9.10
N LYS A 46 8.91 -9.09 -10.36
CA LYS A 46 7.53 -8.82 -10.83
C LYS A 46 6.46 -9.70 -10.18
N ASP A 47 6.81 -10.89 -9.73
CA ASP A 47 5.87 -11.89 -9.21
C ASP A 47 5.93 -11.99 -7.67
N GLY A 48 6.94 -11.39 -7.03
CA GLY A 48 7.20 -11.51 -5.59
C GLY A 48 5.99 -11.15 -4.74
N LEU A 49 5.36 -10.00 -4.99
CA LEU A 49 4.18 -9.56 -4.25
C LEU A 49 3.00 -10.54 -4.41
N SER A 50 2.75 -11.01 -5.63
CA SER A 50 1.64 -11.94 -5.89
C SER A 50 1.88 -13.29 -5.22
N ARG A 51 3.11 -13.81 -5.27
CA ARG A 51 3.49 -15.06 -4.59
C ARG A 51 3.40 -14.93 -3.07
N MET A 52 3.86 -13.81 -2.52
CA MET A 52 3.76 -13.51 -1.08
C MET A 52 2.31 -13.52 -0.61
N MET A 53 1.44 -12.76 -1.27
CA MET A 53 0.03 -12.65 -0.87
C MET A 53 -0.73 -13.97 -1.06
N GLN A 54 -0.40 -14.75 -2.10
CA GLN A 54 -0.98 -16.07 -2.31
C GLN A 54 -0.54 -17.04 -1.20
N TRP A 55 0.73 -17.01 -0.81
CA TRP A 55 1.27 -17.85 0.26
C TRP A 55 0.60 -17.54 1.59
N VAL A 56 0.53 -16.26 1.97
CA VAL A 56 -0.16 -15.82 3.20
C VAL A 56 -1.62 -16.27 3.19
N GLY A 57 -2.33 -16.07 2.07
CA GLY A 57 -3.73 -16.48 1.96
C GLY A 57 -3.93 -17.98 2.12
N ARG A 58 -3.03 -18.81 1.56
CA ARG A 58 -3.10 -20.28 1.68
C ARG A 58 -2.89 -20.78 3.12
N HIS A 59 -2.19 -20.03 3.96
CA HIS A 59 -1.98 -20.40 5.37
C HIS A 59 -3.06 -19.78 6.27
N TYR A 60 -3.37 -18.50 6.06
CA TYR A 60 -4.28 -17.77 6.94
C TYR A 60 -5.74 -18.19 6.79
N VAL A 61 -6.23 -18.40 5.55
CA VAL A 61 -7.64 -18.75 5.34
C VAL A 61 -8.03 -20.09 6.00
N PRO A 62 -7.27 -21.19 5.86
CA PRO A 62 -7.56 -22.43 6.57
C PRO A 62 -7.49 -22.30 8.10
N TYR A 63 -6.50 -21.54 8.61
CA TYR A 63 -6.39 -21.26 10.04
C TYR A 63 -7.66 -20.57 10.56
N PHE A 64 -8.04 -19.46 9.93
CA PHE A 64 -9.21 -18.67 10.31
C PHE A 64 -10.51 -19.48 10.20
N ASN A 65 -10.68 -20.24 9.13
CA ASN A 65 -11.85 -21.08 8.95
C ASN A 65 -11.94 -22.18 10.01
N ARG A 66 -10.81 -22.82 10.35
CA ARG A 66 -10.76 -23.83 11.43
C ARG A 66 -11.08 -23.22 12.80
N LYS A 67 -10.45 -22.08 13.12
CA LYS A 67 -10.63 -21.40 14.42
C LYS A 67 -12.07 -20.97 14.66
N TYR A 68 -12.77 -20.55 13.60
CA TYR A 68 -14.12 -19.96 13.71
C TYR A 68 -15.20 -20.84 13.07
N GLU A 69 -14.91 -22.12 12.82
CA GLU A 69 -15.85 -23.12 12.28
C GLU A 69 -16.56 -22.62 11.00
N ARG A 70 -15.78 -22.03 10.07
CA ARG A 70 -16.26 -21.48 8.82
C ARG A 70 -15.82 -22.32 7.62
N VAL A 71 -16.51 -22.17 6.53
CA VAL A 71 -16.16 -22.72 5.22
C VAL A 71 -16.13 -21.62 4.15
N GLY A 72 -15.40 -21.87 3.07
CA GLY A 72 -15.34 -20.97 1.93
C GLY A 72 -14.27 -19.88 2.02
N THR A 73 -14.40 -18.89 1.16
CA THR A 73 -13.43 -17.81 1.03
C THR A 73 -13.51 -16.81 2.18
N LEU A 74 -12.38 -16.27 2.57
CA LEU A 74 -12.30 -15.18 3.55
C LEU A 74 -12.25 -13.81 2.85
N TYR A 75 -11.60 -13.74 1.69
CA TYR A 75 -11.41 -12.51 0.94
C TYR A 75 -12.41 -12.38 -0.22
N GLN A 76 -12.84 -11.14 -0.48
CA GLN A 76 -13.77 -10.81 -1.57
C GLN A 76 -13.03 -10.65 -2.91
N GLY A 77 -12.24 -11.65 -3.31
CA GLY A 77 -11.48 -11.64 -4.55
C GLY A 77 -9.98 -11.40 -4.34
N ARG A 78 -9.30 -11.03 -5.44
CA ARG A 78 -7.86 -10.75 -5.42
C ARG A 78 -7.57 -9.41 -4.73
N PHE A 79 -6.37 -9.29 -4.13
CA PHE A 79 -5.92 -8.00 -3.60
C PHE A 79 -5.86 -6.94 -4.71
N LYS A 80 -6.14 -5.71 -4.34
CA LYS A 80 -5.98 -4.55 -5.22
C LYS A 80 -4.59 -3.97 -4.98
N ALA A 81 -3.92 -3.58 -6.04
CA ALA A 81 -2.59 -2.98 -5.96
C ALA A 81 -2.48 -1.79 -6.90
N THR A 82 -1.72 -0.82 -6.47
CA THR A 82 -1.38 0.37 -7.24
C THR A 82 0.13 0.58 -7.20
N VAL A 83 0.71 1.01 -8.32
CA VAL A 83 2.12 1.41 -8.36
C VAL A 83 2.21 2.87 -8.00
N ILE A 84 3.11 3.22 -7.09
CA ILE A 84 3.33 4.60 -6.67
C ILE A 84 4.69 5.12 -7.14
N ASP A 85 4.73 6.41 -7.46
CA ASP A 85 5.96 7.18 -7.57
C ASP A 85 6.48 7.44 -6.16
N SER A 86 7.49 6.67 -5.74
CA SER A 86 7.95 6.66 -4.34
C SER A 86 8.49 8.02 -3.90
N GLU A 87 9.24 8.72 -4.73
CA GLU A 87 9.81 10.03 -4.37
C GLU A 87 8.72 11.03 -3.95
N ARG A 88 7.56 10.93 -4.57
CA ARG A 88 6.46 11.87 -4.35
C ARG A 88 5.43 11.37 -3.32
N TYR A 89 5.15 10.08 -3.28
CA TYR A 89 3.98 9.57 -2.58
C TYR A 89 4.28 8.58 -1.44
N LEU A 90 5.54 8.14 -1.26
CA LEU A 90 5.84 7.12 -0.25
C LEU A 90 5.42 7.55 1.15
N MET A 91 5.84 8.75 1.59
CA MET A 91 5.53 9.23 2.94
C MET A 91 4.03 9.52 3.11
N THR A 92 3.36 9.98 2.06
CA THR A 92 1.90 10.15 2.05
C THR A 92 1.19 8.80 2.17
N CYS A 93 1.68 7.76 1.48
CA CYS A 93 1.16 6.40 1.60
C CYS A 93 1.38 5.81 2.99
N CYS A 94 2.56 6.00 3.60
CA CYS A 94 2.81 5.58 4.99
C CYS A 94 1.78 6.22 5.94
N ARG A 95 1.63 7.55 5.90
CA ARG A 95 0.63 8.27 6.71
C ARG A 95 -0.79 7.79 6.43
N TYR A 96 -1.15 7.58 5.15
CA TYR A 96 -2.48 7.08 4.79
C TYR A 96 -2.76 5.71 5.42
N ILE A 97 -1.79 4.81 5.39
CA ILE A 97 -1.89 3.46 5.94
C ILE A 97 -2.01 3.53 7.46
N GLU A 98 -1.12 4.24 8.12
CA GLU A 98 -1.02 4.28 9.59
C GLU A 98 -2.09 5.13 10.27
N LEU A 99 -2.68 6.09 9.56
CA LEU A 99 -3.84 6.87 10.04
C LEU A 99 -5.19 6.19 9.73
N ASN A 100 -5.21 5.02 9.08
CA ASN A 100 -6.47 4.32 8.80
C ASN A 100 -7.31 4.04 10.05
N PRO A 101 -6.74 3.57 11.19
CA PRO A 101 -7.51 3.32 12.40
C PRO A 101 -8.15 4.58 12.99
N VAL A 102 -7.44 5.71 12.93
CA VAL A 102 -7.96 7.01 13.37
C VAL A 102 -9.10 7.47 12.47
N ARG A 103 -8.92 7.37 11.14
CA ARG A 103 -9.97 7.73 10.16
C ARG A 103 -11.19 6.83 10.24
N ALA A 104 -11.01 5.59 10.66
CA ALA A 104 -12.10 4.64 10.92
C ALA A 104 -12.72 4.81 12.33
N ALA A 105 -12.28 5.80 13.11
CA ALA A 105 -12.71 6.06 14.49
C ALA A 105 -12.55 4.85 15.43
N LEU A 106 -11.55 3.98 15.17
CA LEU A 106 -11.22 2.86 16.06
C LEU A 106 -10.35 3.32 17.25
N VAL A 107 -9.49 4.31 17.01
CA VAL A 107 -8.64 4.96 18.02
C VAL A 107 -8.60 6.45 17.77
N VAL A 108 -8.17 7.23 18.77
CA VAL A 108 -7.95 8.68 18.65
C VAL A 108 -6.52 8.96 18.18
N ASP A 109 -5.55 8.24 18.72
CA ASP A 109 -4.12 8.36 18.38
C ASP A 109 -3.67 7.09 17.65
N PRO A 110 -2.92 7.17 16.53
CA PRO A 110 -2.40 5.99 15.83
C PRO A 110 -1.47 5.14 16.71
N ALA A 111 -0.88 5.71 17.78
CA ALA A 111 -0.08 4.98 18.75
C ALA A 111 -0.90 3.94 19.56
N ASP A 112 -2.21 4.15 19.69
CA ASP A 112 -3.11 3.26 20.41
C ASP A 112 -3.55 2.04 19.58
N PHE A 113 -3.14 1.97 18.29
CA PHE A 113 -3.47 0.86 17.41
C PHE A 113 -2.25 -0.03 17.15
N PRO A 114 -2.10 -1.16 17.87
CA PRO A 114 -0.88 -1.97 17.85
C PRO A 114 -0.66 -2.74 16.52
N TRP A 115 -1.68 -2.84 15.68
CA TRP A 115 -1.66 -3.63 14.45
C TRP A 115 -1.28 -2.82 13.22
N SER A 116 -0.39 -1.83 13.40
CA SER A 116 0.16 -1.00 12.32
C SER A 116 1.67 -0.85 12.45
N SER A 117 2.31 -0.34 11.39
CA SER A 117 3.74 0.01 11.38
C SER A 117 4.05 1.32 12.11
N TYR A 118 3.06 2.08 12.57
CA TYR A 118 3.26 3.40 13.17
C TYR A 118 4.27 3.39 14.32
N ALA A 119 4.16 2.44 15.25
CA ALA A 119 5.05 2.33 16.40
C ALA A 119 6.54 2.19 16.00
N HIS A 120 6.83 1.54 14.85
CA HIS A 120 8.17 1.43 14.31
C HIS A 120 8.69 2.79 13.80
N HIS A 121 7.93 3.46 12.94
CA HIS A 121 8.35 4.74 12.38
C HIS A 121 8.37 5.88 13.41
N ALA A 122 7.51 5.81 14.42
CA ALA A 122 7.50 6.75 15.55
C ALA A 122 8.60 6.48 16.58
N GLY A 123 9.36 5.37 16.45
CA GLY A 123 10.47 5.02 17.34
C GLY A 123 10.06 4.49 18.70
N THR A 124 8.80 4.10 18.90
CA THR A 124 8.32 3.56 20.18
C THR A 124 8.49 2.05 20.28
N HIS A 125 8.55 1.34 19.15
CA HIS A 125 8.76 -0.11 19.12
C HIS A 125 9.38 -0.54 17.80
N SER A 126 10.55 -1.21 17.83
CA SER A 126 11.18 -1.75 16.64
C SER A 126 10.43 -2.96 16.09
N ASN A 127 10.10 -2.94 14.80
CA ASN A 127 9.42 -4.04 14.13
C ASN A 127 10.30 -4.61 13.01
N PRO A 128 10.83 -5.86 13.14
CA PRO A 128 11.73 -6.45 12.16
C PRO A 128 11.07 -6.79 10.82
N LEU A 129 9.74 -6.72 10.71
CA LEU A 129 9.03 -6.85 9.44
C LEU A 129 9.25 -5.63 8.53
N ILE A 130 9.49 -4.46 9.12
CA ILE A 130 9.62 -3.21 8.36
C ILE A 130 11.03 -3.07 7.80
N SER A 131 11.06 -2.77 6.50
CA SER A 131 12.27 -2.35 5.78
C SER A 131 12.14 -0.87 5.50
N ASP A 132 12.90 -0.06 6.25
CA ASP A 132 12.89 1.38 6.04
C ASP A 132 13.29 1.75 4.62
N HIS A 133 12.52 2.62 4.01
CA HIS A 133 12.86 3.16 2.69
C HIS A 133 13.84 4.33 2.81
N GLY A 134 14.66 4.57 1.77
CA GLY A 134 15.61 5.68 1.75
C GLY A 134 15.00 7.04 2.05
N LEU A 135 13.74 7.27 1.68
CA LEU A 135 13.01 8.51 1.99
C LEU A 135 12.67 8.67 3.48
N TYR A 136 12.46 7.57 4.21
CA TYR A 136 12.36 7.64 5.68
C TYR A 136 13.72 7.99 6.29
N TRP A 137 14.80 7.40 5.80
CA TRP A 137 16.16 7.76 6.23
C TRP A 137 16.49 9.22 5.97
N ALA A 138 15.96 9.82 4.91
CA ALA A 138 16.18 11.23 4.56
C ALA A 138 15.45 12.22 5.49
N LEU A 139 14.59 11.78 6.39
CA LEU A 139 13.90 12.64 7.35
C LEU A 139 14.82 13.21 8.44
N GLY A 140 15.99 12.61 8.67
CA GLY A 140 16.96 13.10 9.65
C GLY A 140 18.23 12.25 9.69
N ASN A 141 19.31 12.82 10.19
CA ASN A 141 20.62 12.17 10.24
C ASN A 141 20.73 11.15 11.37
N THR A 142 19.92 11.28 12.41
CA THR A 142 19.87 10.36 13.54
C THR A 142 18.52 9.66 13.62
N PRO A 143 18.41 8.47 14.26
CA PRO A 143 17.12 7.83 14.51
C PRO A 143 16.13 8.78 15.17
N PHE A 144 16.55 9.48 16.22
CA PHE A 144 15.72 10.40 16.98
C PHE A 144 15.15 11.55 16.12
N GLU A 145 15.98 12.17 15.25
CA GLU A 145 15.53 13.20 14.32
C GLU A 145 14.48 12.66 13.35
N ARG A 146 14.68 11.45 12.79
CA ARG A 146 13.75 10.81 11.85
C ARG A 146 12.41 10.52 12.50
N GLU A 147 12.44 9.97 13.71
CA GLU A 147 11.24 9.62 14.47
C GLU A 147 10.42 10.86 14.85
N ILE A 148 11.09 11.95 15.26
CA ILE A 148 10.42 13.24 15.52
C ILE A 148 9.80 13.78 14.25
N ALA A 149 10.57 13.84 13.16
CA ALA A 149 10.09 14.35 11.87
C ALA A 149 8.89 13.52 11.36
N TYR A 150 8.95 12.18 11.53
CA TYR A 150 7.85 11.31 11.12
C TYR A 150 6.59 11.54 11.96
N ARG A 151 6.70 11.62 13.29
CA ARG A 151 5.57 11.94 14.17
C ARG A 151 4.93 13.27 13.80
N GLU A 152 5.74 14.27 13.46
CA GLU A 152 5.22 15.57 13.00
C GLU A 152 4.46 15.46 11.67
N LEU A 153 4.99 14.69 10.70
CA LEU A 153 4.29 14.40 9.45
C LEU A 153 2.94 13.72 9.68
N VAL A 154 2.87 12.76 10.60
CA VAL A 154 1.62 12.07 10.94
C VAL A 154 0.66 13.02 11.65
N ARG A 155 1.13 13.88 12.56
CA ARG A 155 0.32 14.88 13.26
C ARG A 155 -0.32 15.90 12.31
N GLN A 156 0.35 16.25 11.20
CA GLN A 156 -0.20 17.12 10.16
C GLN A 156 -1.39 16.46 9.42
N GLY A 157 -1.53 15.14 9.54
CA GLY A 157 -2.61 14.39 8.90
C GLY A 157 -2.49 14.33 7.38
N LEU A 158 -3.62 14.13 6.74
CA LEU A 158 -3.78 14.09 5.28
C LEU A 158 -4.91 15.02 4.86
N SER A 159 -4.72 15.72 3.76
CA SER A 159 -5.80 16.48 3.14
C SER A 159 -6.88 15.54 2.57
N ALA A 160 -8.11 16.04 2.41
CA ALA A 160 -9.18 15.28 1.78
C ALA A 160 -8.84 14.86 0.34
N GLU A 161 -8.07 15.70 -0.36
CA GLU A 161 -7.61 15.41 -1.72
C GLU A 161 -6.59 14.25 -1.75
N GLU A 162 -5.61 14.23 -0.83
CA GLU A 162 -4.66 13.11 -0.69
C GLU A 162 -5.39 11.80 -0.39
N VAL A 163 -6.33 11.82 0.54
CA VAL A 163 -7.14 10.64 0.89
C VAL A 163 -7.93 10.14 -0.31
N THR A 164 -8.62 11.04 -1.02
CA THR A 164 -9.42 10.68 -2.20
C THR A 164 -8.54 10.11 -3.30
N THR A 165 -7.41 10.76 -3.59
CA THR A 165 -6.47 10.34 -4.63
C THR A 165 -5.89 8.95 -4.36
N LEU A 166 -5.46 8.68 -3.12
CA LEU A 166 -4.94 7.38 -2.71
C LEU A 166 -6.03 6.29 -2.77
N THR A 167 -7.20 6.58 -2.25
CA THR A 167 -8.35 5.65 -2.24
C THR A 167 -8.75 5.28 -3.67
N ASP A 168 -8.95 6.27 -4.53
CA ASP A 168 -9.34 6.09 -5.92
C ASP A 168 -8.30 5.31 -6.72
N SER A 169 -7.01 5.66 -6.57
CA SER A 169 -5.93 4.96 -7.24
C SER A 169 -5.86 3.51 -6.83
N THR A 170 -5.98 3.22 -5.53
CA THR A 170 -5.96 1.84 -5.01
C THR A 170 -7.16 1.03 -5.48
N LEU A 171 -8.37 1.58 -5.40
CA LEU A 171 -9.59 0.89 -5.80
C LEU A 171 -9.65 0.59 -7.30
N LYS A 172 -9.12 1.50 -8.12
CA LYS A 172 -9.13 1.42 -9.58
C LYS A 172 -7.87 0.76 -10.14
N GLY A 173 -6.84 0.52 -9.33
CA GLY A 173 -5.54 -0.02 -9.76
C GLY A 173 -4.78 0.95 -10.68
N TRP A 174 -4.98 2.26 -10.52
CA TRP A 174 -4.28 3.28 -11.29
C TRP A 174 -2.96 3.66 -10.64
N ALA A 175 -1.92 3.84 -11.45
CA ALA A 175 -0.63 4.31 -10.95
C ALA A 175 -0.74 5.72 -10.37
N LEU A 176 -0.16 5.91 -9.20
CA LEU A 176 -0.10 7.18 -8.50
C LEU A 176 1.26 7.84 -8.74
N GLY A 177 1.27 8.91 -9.51
CA GLY A 177 2.50 9.60 -9.89
C GLY A 177 2.24 10.78 -10.82
N SER A 178 3.33 11.45 -11.24
CA SER A 178 3.28 12.49 -12.24
C SER A 178 2.78 11.96 -13.59
N SER A 179 2.40 12.84 -14.51
CA SER A 179 2.07 12.45 -15.90
C SER A 179 3.25 11.75 -16.58
N GLN A 180 4.46 12.23 -16.34
CA GLN A 180 5.69 11.63 -16.87
C GLN A 180 5.92 10.23 -16.32
N PHE A 181 5.78 10.04 -14.99
CA PHE A 181 5.88 8.73 -14.35
C PHE A 181 4.89 7.74 -14.96
N ARG A 182 3.60 8.13 -15.09
CA ARG A 182 2.56 7.28 -15.68
C ARG A 182 2.88 6.92 -17.13
N THR A 183 3.33 7.88 -17.95
CA THR A 183 3.71 7.63 -19.35
C THR A 183 4.87 6.64 -19.46
N THR A 184 5.89 6.80 -18.60
CA THR A 184 7.04 5.87 -18.57
C THR A 184 6.59 4.47 -18.12
N LEU A 185 5.75 4.40 -17.09
CA LEU A 185 5.23 3.13 -16.59
C LEU A 185 4.35 2.42 -17.64
N GLU A 186 3.49 3.14 -18.38
CA GLU A 186 2.65 2.58 -19.46
C GLU A 186 3.49 1.94 -20.56
N LYS A 187 4.61 2.60 -20.96
CA LYS A 187 5.55 2.05 -21.93
C LYS A 187 6.22 0.77 -21.43
N THR A 188 6.59 0.73 -20.13
CA THR A 188 7.26 -0.42 -19.53
C THR A 188 6.33 -1.62 -19.39
N VAL A 189 5.09 -1.41 -18.92
CA VAL A 189 4.14 -2.52 -18.67
C VAL A 189 3.24 -2.81 -19.85
N GLN A 190 3.36 -2.07 -20.95
CA GLN A 190 2.58 -2.20 -22.20
C GLN A 190 1.07 -2.26 -21.95
N ARG A 191 0.59 -1.56 -20.94
CA ARG A 191 -0.81 -1.43 -20.61
C ARG A 191 -1.09 -0.06 -20.01
N ARG A 192 -2.33 0.35 -20.11
CA ARG A 192 -2.80 1.58 -19.50
C ARG A 192 -2.75 1.49 -17.97
N VAL A 193 -2.22 2.53 -17.33
CA VAL A 193 -2.06 2.62 -15.88
C VAL A 193 -2.84 3.79 -15.25
N GLY A 194 -3.66 4.48 -16.03
CA GLY A 194 -4.45 5.62 -15.56
C GLY A 194 -5.82 5.73 -16.24
N PRO A 195 -6.66 6.70 -15.82
CA PRO A 195 -7.98 6.90 -16.38
C PRO A 195 -7.92 7.27 -17.89
N ALA A 196 -8.95 6.82 -18.64
CA ALA A 196 -9.14 7.29 -20.02
C ALA A 196 -9.39 8.81 -20.03
N ARG A 197 -8.88 9.50 -21.03
CA ARG A 197 -9.44 10.80 -21.39
C ARG A 197 -10.94 10.61 -21.68
N ARG A 198 -11.78 11.32 -20.94
CA ARG A 198 -13.21 11.36 -21.24
C ARG A 198 -13.40 12.17 -22.52
N GLY A 199 -14.14 11.66 -23.46
CA GLY A 199 -14.49 12.33 -24.70
C GLY A 199 -14.29 11.48 -25.96
N ARG A 200 -14.92 11.91 -27.04
CA ARG A 200 -14.69 11.33 -28.36
C ARG A 200 -13.24 11.66 -28.78
N PRO A 201 -12.48 10.69 -29.33
CA PRO A 201 -11.17 10.99 -29.91
C PRO A 201 -11.26 12.20 -30.85
N PRO A 202 -10.28 13.11 -30.86
CA PRO A 202 -10.24 14.16 -31.88
C PRO A 202 -10.35 13.51 -33.24
N ARG A 203 -11.22 14.08 -34.12
CA ARG A 203 -11.30 13.65 -35.49
C ARG A 203 -9.94 13.94 -36.14
N PRO A 204 -9.31 13.01 -36.86
CA PRO A 204 -8.09 13.31 -37.60
C PRO A 204 -8.33 14.54 -38.47
N ASP A 205 -7.37 15.45 -38.49
CA ASP A 205 -7.47 16.67 -39.28
C ASP A 205 -7.47 16.27 -40.78
N PRO A 206 -8.47 16.67 -41.56
CA PRO A 206 -8.57 16.30 -42.99
C PRO A 206 -7.42 16.83 -43.86
N THR A 207 -6.52 17.63 -43.27
CA THR A 207 -5.41 18.29 -43.94
C THR A 207 -4.12 17.46 -44.04
N GLU A 208 -4.02 16.30 -43.33
CA GLU A 208 -2.81 15.46 -43.39
C GLU A 208 -2.79 14.43 -44.55
N GLU A 209 -3.84 14.33 -45.37
CA GLU A 209 -3.90 13.39 -46.51
C GLU A 209 -3.82 14.08 -47.88
N ARG A 210 -2.91 15.02 -48.09
CA ARG A 210 -2.60 15.51 -49.43
C ARG A 210 -1.11 15.84 -49.58
N GLU A 211 -0.27 14.84 -49.70
CA GLU A 211 0.91 14.94 -50.51
C GLU A 211 0.60 14.27 -51.87
N PRO A 212 0.61 15.00 -53.01
CA PRO A 212 0.49 14.37 -54.30
C PRO A 212 1.83 13.79 -54.75
N GLU A 213 1.76 12.64 -55.42
CA GLU A 213 2.84 12.06 -56.20
C GLU A 213 3.38 13.01 -57.31
#